data_94921c189881b6206fb727a30f995964
#
_entry.id   94921c189881b6206fb727a30f995964
#
_cell.length_a   1.000
_cell.length_b   1.000
_cell.length_c   1.000
_cell.angle_alpha   90.00
_cell.angle_beta   90.00
_cell.angle_gamma   90.00
#
_symmetry.space_group_name_H-M   'P 1'
#
loop_
_entity.id
_entity.type
_entity.pdbx_description
1 polymer ?
#
loop_
_entity_poly.entity_id
_entity_poly.type
_entity_poly.pdbx_seq_one_letter_code
_entity_poly.pdbx_strand_id
1 'polypeptide(L)'
;RFDEQAIAEDQQYMLSRFTCVRNDNGQFILESPQGFAEVQIHSERVMSAIHHLAQPKTPAELQESCTGLCEDSAKMLLLILANAGALMASPDGSSEPDADDPVMKLWEFHDLLFHSRVRLGRHSRPYGGTYPYVDKFDSPPIVRPPLSDELIELYRPDIEQLKAEDVPFTQVLENRASLREQGDPPLNIDQLGEFLFRSARIKSMTEAGGVSWRPSPGGGAIHELDIYPLVSNCDGIDSGLYHYNPLEHLLRKAANESPMLNTLAQIASITAQMDLPPQVLLLVTARFQRIQIKYQSMAYAVMLKNLGALYQTFYLVSSAMGLSPTALGGGHSDLFNQVTGINYYEETTIGEFIINSRLPGDHSTATPGARPVLPR
;
A
#
# COMPACT_ATOMS: atom_id res chain seq x y z
N ARG A 1 -23.98 18.63 14.55
CA ARG A 1 -25.36 19.09 14.79
C ARG A 1 -26.21 18.66 13.62
N PHE A 2 -27.38 18.10 13.87
CA PHE A 2 -28.36 17.77 12.86
C PHE A 2 -29.01 19.10 12.40
N ASP A 3 -28.96 19.38 11.09
CA ASP A 3 -29.54 20.60 10.51
C ASP A 3 -30.89 20.25 9.85
N GLU A 4 -31.97 20.67 10.44
CA GLU A 4 -33.33 20.37 9.97
C GLU A 4 -33.76 21.22 8.77
N GLN A 5 -33.06 22.30 8.46
CA GLN A 5 -33.41 23.20 7.36
C GLN A 5 -32.72 22.87 6.02
N ALA A 6 -31.95 21.80 5.96
CA ALA A 6 -31.08 21.48 4.83
C ALA A 6 -31.81 20.98 3.56
N ILE A 7 -33.12 20.63 3.61
CA ILE A 7 -33.85 20.04 2.48
C ILE A 7 -34.94 21.00 1.97
N ALA A 8 -34.72 21.58 0.77
CA ALA A 8 -35.71 22.41 0.09
C ALA A 8 -36.62 21.56 -0.82
N GLU A 9 -37.87 21.96 -0.98
CA GLU A 9 -38.89 21.19 -1.71
C GLU A 9 -38.68 21.16 -3.21
N ASP A 10 -38.18 22.24 -3.74
CA ASP A 10 -37.92 22.46 -5.18
C ASP A 10 -36.49 22.12 -5.61
N GLN A 11 -35.63 21.76 -4.65
CA GLN A 11 -34.26 21.39 -4.92
C GLN A 11 -34.15 19.90 -5.23
N GLN A 12 -33.40 19.55 -6.30
CA GLN A 12 -33.04 18.17 -6.57
C GLN A 12 -31.81 17.74 -5.78
N TYR A 13 -31.84 16.49 -5.34
CA TYR A 13 -30.79 15.82 -4.55
C TYR A 13 -30.45 14.49 -5.18
N MET A 14 -29.18 14.08 -5.04
CA MET A 14 -28.68 12.77 -5.44
C MET A 14 -27.65 12.26 -4.44
N LEU A 15 -27.33 10.97 -4.52
CA LEU A 15 -26.22 10.42 -3.73
C LEU A 15 -24.89 10.95 -4.23
N SER A 16 -24.01 11.28 -3.28
CA SER A 16 -22.61 11.55 -3.59
C SER A 16 -21.97 10.30 -4.22
N ARG A 17 -21.12 10.49 -5.24
CA ARG A 17 -20.33 9.41 -5.86
C ARG A 17 -19.39 8.70 -4.88
N PHE A 18 -19.16 9.27 -3.70
CA PHE A 18 -18.38 8.69 -2.62
C PHE A 18 -19.22 7.88 -1.63
N THR A 19 -20.52 7.79 -1.83
CA THR A 19 -21.43 6.99 -0.99
C THR A 19 -21.35 5.52 -1.37
N CYS A 20 -21.26 4.63 -0.39
CA CYS A 20 -21.34 3.20 -0.60
C CYS A 20 -22.32 2.53 0.37
N VAL A 21 -22.88 1.41 -0.06
CA VAL A 21 -23.67 0.51 0.77
C VAL A 21 -22.95 -0.81 0.88
N ARG A 22 -22.75 -1.30 2.09
CA ARG A 22 -22.12 -2.59 2.38
C ARG A 22 -22.94 -3.44 3.34
N ASN A 23 -22.76 -4.74 3.30
CA ASN A 23 -23.29 -5.65 4.31
C ASN A 23 -22.29 -5.72 5.49
N ASP A 24 -22.77 -5.47 6.69
CA ASP A 24 -22.04 -5.60 7.94
C ASP A 24 -22.79 -6.54 8.89
N ASN A 25 -22.37 -7.81 8.95
CA ASN A 25 -22.97 -8.83 9.80
C ASN A 25 -24.50 -8.98 9.63
N GLY A 26 -24.98 -8.96 8.39
CA GLY A 26 -26.41 -9.12 8.06
C GLY A 26 -27.21 -7.82 8.05
N GLN A 27 -26.58 -6.67 8.27
CA GLN A 27 -27.18 -5.36 8.14
C GLN A 27 -26.58 -4.57 6.97
N PHE A 28 -27.41 -3.85 6.22
CA PHE A 28 -26.93 -2.91 5.23
C PHE A 28 -26.59 -1.58 5.90
N ILE A 29 -25.35 -1.15 5.68
CA ILE A 29 -24.82 0.12 6.17
C ILE A 29 -24.51 1.00 4.96
N LEU A 30 -25.09 2.21 4.94
CA LEU A 30 -24.69 3.25 4.00
C LEU A 30 -23.73 4.20 4.71
N GLU A 31 -22.61 4.48 4.06
CA GLU A 31 -21.59 5.40 4.56
C GLU A 31 -20.99 6.25 3.44
N SER A 32 -20.47 7.40 3.83
CA SER A 32 -19.72 8.29 2.98
C SER A 32 -18.45 8.77 3.70
N PRO A 33 -17.29 8.82 3.04
CA PRO A 33 -16.08 9.41 3.61
C PRO A 33 -16.17 10.91 3.83
N GLN A 34 -17.16 11.58 3.26
CA GLN A 34 -17.42 13.00 3.45
C GLN A 34 -18.12 13.28 4.79
N GLY A 35 -18.86 12.30 5.33
CA GLY A 35 -19.57 12.40 6.60
C GLY A 35 -18.89 11.65 7.76
N PHE A 36 -19.50 11.77 8.93
CA PHE A 36 -19.03 11.14 10.17
C PHE A 36 -20.02 10.07 10.70
N ALA A 37 -21.17 9.92 10.06
CA ALA A 37 -22.21 8.99 10.46
C ALA A 37 -22.35 7.83 9.48
N GLU A 38 -22.71 6.66 10.00
CA GLU A 38 -23.19 5.51 9.25
C GLU A 38 -24.71 5.42 9.36
N VAL A 39 -25.38 5.13 8.25
CA VAL A 39 -26.84 4.97 8.21
C VAL A 39 -27.17 3.48 8.11
N GLN A 40 -27.83 2.93 9.12
CA GLN A 40 -28.32 1.55 9.08
C GLN A 40 -29.63 1.48 8.28
N ILE A 41 -29.69 0.59 7.31
CA ILE A 41 -30.85 0.42 6.42
C ILE A 41 -31.62 -0.81 6.88
N HIS A 42 -32.83 -0.61 7.42
CA HIS A 42 -33.68 -1.66 7.94
C HIS A 42 -34.89 -1.99 7.04
N SER A 43 -35.07 -1.27 5.93
CA SER A 43 -36.26 -1.35 5.09
C SER A 43 -35.91 -1.46 3.62
N GLU A 44 -36.56 -2.38 2.91
CA GLU A 44 -36.48 -2.48 1.43
C GLU A 44 -36.93 -1.20 0.74
N ARG A 45 -37.90 -0.45 1.33
CA ARG A 45 -38.35 0.84 0.79
C ARG A 45 -37.26 1.89 0.85
N VAL A 46 -36.49 1.94 1.93
CA VAL A 46 -35.34 2.85 2.06
C VAL A 46 -34.25 2.45 1.05
N MET A 47 -34.01 1.17 0.84
CA MET A 47 -33.06 0.71 -0.17
C MET A 47 -33.52 1.08 -1.59
N SER A 48 -34.84 0.97 -1.87
CA SER A 48 -35.41 1.42 -3.15
C SER A 48 -35.25 2.93 -3.33
N ALA A 49 -35.49 3.72 -2.31
CA ALA A 49 -35.29 5.18 -2.37
C ALA A 49 -33.81 5.55 -2.62
N ILE A 50 -32.88 4.86 -1.96
CA ILE A 50 -31.43 5.00 -2.18
C ILE A 50 -31.09 4.68 -3.64
N HIS A 51 -31.66 3.64 -4.23
CA HIS A 51 -31.46 3.29 -5.65
C HIS A 51 -31.92 4.43 -6.57
N HIS A 52 -33.08 5.02 -6.33
CA HIS A 52 -33.60 6.12 -7.14
C HIS A 52 -32.77 7.42 -7.02
N LEU A 53 -32.10 7.62 -5.89
CA LEU A 53 -31.18 8.75 -5.67
C LEU A 53 -29.84 8.62 -6.41
N ALA A 54 -29.64 7.57 -7.20
CA ALA A 54 -28.55 7.54 -8.19
C ALA A 54 -28.74 8.61 -9.31
N GLN A 55 -29.95 9.19 -9.40
CA GLN A 55 -30.26 10.30 -10.29
C GLN A 55 -30.85 11.45 -9.45
N PRO A 56 -30.69 12.72 -9.92
CA PRO A 56 -31.25 13.88 -9.23
C PRO A 56 -32.79 13.76 -9.07
N LYS A 57 -33.29 14.00 -7.85
CA LYS A 57 -34.71 13.96 -7.51
C LYS A 57 -35.06 15.03 -6.48
N THR A 58 -36.19 15.67 -6.69
CA THR A 58 -36.85 16.43 -5.60
C THR A 58 -37.47 15.49 -4.58
N PRO A 59 -37.81 15.95 -3.37
CA PRO A 59 -38.56 15.15 -2.41
C PRO A 59 -39.83 14.52 -2.97
N ALA A 60 -40.61 15.29 -3.76
CA ALA A 60 -41.84 14.84 -4.42
C ALA A 60 -41.55 13.74 -5.48
N GLU A 61 -40.56 13.92 -6.36
CA GLU A 61 -40.17 12.92 -7.36
C GLU A 61 -39.65 11.63 -6.72
N LEU A 62 -38.98 11.72 -5.55
CA LEU A 62 -38.53 10.55 -4.80
C LEU A 62 -39.71 9.78 -4.23
N GLN A 63 -40.70 10.47 -3.66
CA GLN A 63 -41.95 9.88 -3.19
C GLN A 63 -42.68 9.14 -4.31
N GLU A 64 -42.85 9.76 -5.47
CA GLU A 64 -43.52 9.16 -6.62
C GLU A 64 -42.78 7.90 -7.14
N SER A 65 -41.47 7.91 -7.06
CA SER A 65 -40.63 6.80 -7.52
C SER A 65 -40.67 5.57 -6.59
N CYS A 66 -41.11 5.74 -5.32
CA CYS A 66 -41.04 4.71 -4.30
C CYS A 66 -42.40 4.35 -3.73
N THR A 67 -42.96 3.19 -4.10
CA THR A 67 -44.27 2.73 -3.58
C THR A 67 -44.27 2.67 -2.04
N GLY A 68 -45.20 3.40 -1.44
CA GLY A 68 -45.43 3.43 0.00
C GLY A 68 -44.46 4.32 0.78
N LEU A 69 -43.71 5.19 0.11
CA LEU A 69 -43.03 6.30 0.75
C LEU A 69 -43.94 7.52 0.77
N CYS A 70 -44.16 8.13 1.93
CA CYS A 70 -44.87 9.40 2.01
C CYS A 70 -43.87 10.58 1.93
N GLU A 71 -44.37 11.77 1.65
CA GLU A 71 -43.55 12.96 1.47
C GLU A 71 -42.67 13.28 2.68
N ASP A 72 -43.23 13.22 3.88
CA ASP A 72 -42.49 13.44 5.13
C ASP A 72 -41.34 12.42 5.30
N SER A 73 -41.61 11.16 4.93
CA SER A 73 -40.59 10.11 4.98
C SER A 73 -39.49 10.33 3.93
N ALA A 74 -39.83 10.82 2.74
CA ALA A 74 -38.85 11.18 1.71
C ALA A 74 -37.97 12.35 2.18
N LYS A 75 -38.55 13.41 2.71
CA LYS A 75 -37.82 14.55 3.28
C LYS A 75 -36.92 14.13 4.45
N MET A 76 -37.42 13.30 5.37
CA MET A 76 -36.65 12.81 6.50
C MET A 76 -35.47 11.93 6.03
N LEU A 77 -35.66 11.05 5.03
CA LEU A 77 -34.59 10.25 4.46
C LEU A 77 -33.50 11.14 3.85
N LEU A 78 -33.90 12.12 3.01
CA LEU A 78 -32.94 13.06 2.42
C LEU A 78 -32.17 13.82 3.50
N LEU A 79 -32.84 14.25 4.56
CA LEU A 79 -32.22 14.93 5.69
C LEU A 79 -31.18 14.05 6.42
N ILE A 80 -31.52 12.79 6.66
CA ILE A 80 -30.58 11.80 7.26
C ILE A 80 -29.35 11.61 6.37
N LEU A 81 -29.56 11.42 5.07
CA LEU A 81 -28.48 11.22 4.10
C LEU A 81 -27.59 12.48 3.97
N ALA A 82 -28.17 13.68 3.98
CA ALA A 82 -27.43 14.93 3.98
C ALA A 82 -26.54 15.07 5.23
N ASN A 83 -27.10 14.81 6.41
CA ASN A 83 -26.34 14.83 7.67
C ASN A 83 -25.27 13.72 7.77
N ALA A 84 -25.45 12.63 7.03
CA ALA A 84 -24.43 11.58 6.89
C ALA A 84 -23.36 11.91 5.85
N GLY A 85 -23.45 13.06 5.16
CA GLY A 85 -22.52 13.42 4.09
C GLY A 85 -22.64 12.54 2.84
N ALA A 86 -23.80 11.89 2.68
CA ALA A 86 -24.06 10.96 1.59
C ALA A 86 -24.87 11.56 0.45
N LEU A 87 -25.46 12.74 0.67
CA LEU A 87 -26.34 13.42 -0.26
C LEU A 87 -25.71 14.71 -0.78
N MET A 88 -25.95 15.02 -2.04
CA MET A 88 -25.52 16.23 -2.70
C MET A 88 -26.73 16.94 -3.31
N ALA A 89 -26.72 18.27 -3.27
CA ALA A 89 -27.68 19.08 -4.03
C ALA A 89 -27.25 19.13 -5.50
N SER A 90 -28.23 19.04 -6.41
CA SER A 90 -28.06 19.20 -7.86
C SER A 90 -28.95 20.34 -8.35
N PRO A 91 -28.50 21.61 -8.26
CA PRO A 91 -29.37 22.77 -8.53
C PRO A 91 -29.86 22.84 -9.98
N ASP A 92 -29.10 22.32 -10.92
CA ASP A 92 -29.38 22.32 -12.35
C ASP A 92 -29.84 20.95 -12.90
N GLY A 93 -30.06 19.98 -12.00
CA GLY A 93 -30.41 18.61 -12.39
C GLY A 93 -29.25 17.81 -12.99
N SER A 94 -28.03 18.30 -12.88
CA SER A 94 -26.85 17.58 -13.34
C SER A 94 -26.62 16.29 -12.55
N SER A 95 -26.29 15.21 -13.22
CA SER A 95 -25.85 13.95 -12.59
C SER A 95 -24.38 13.99 -12.11
N GLU A 96 -23.67 15.09 -12.34
CA GLU A 96 -22.28 15.31 -11.91
C GLU A 96 -22.14 16.63 -11.10
N PRO A 97 -22.77 16.74 -9.93
CA PRO A 97 -22.77 17.99 -9.14
C PRO A 97 -21.37 18.38 -8.63
N ASP A 98 -20.40 17.44 -8.58
CA ASP A 98 -19.01 17.71 -8.24
C ASP A 98 -18.17 18.15 -9.46
N ALA A 99 -18.77 18.24 -10.64
CA ALA A 99 -18.02 18.55 -11.88
C ALA A 99 -17.30 19.91 -11.81
N ASP A 100 -17.84 20.83 -11.03
CA ASP A 100 -17.27 22.18 -10.84
C ASP A 100 -16.42 22.32 -9.57
N ASP A 101 -16.36 21.30 -8.68
CA ASP A 101 -15.48 21.32 -7.54
C ASP A 101 -14.09 20.75 -7.90
N PRO A 102 -13.08 21.63 -8.08
CA PRO A 102 -11.76 21.22 -8.51
C PRO A 102 -11.03 20.34 -7.46
N VAL A 103 -11.45 20.38 -6.21
CA VAL A 103 -10.86 19.58 -5.13
C VAL A 103 -11.46 18.17 -5.11
N MET A 104 -12.79 18.09 -5.10
CA MET A 104 -13.47 16.79 -5.02
C MET A 104 -13.30 15.98 -6.30
N LYS A 105 -13.22 16.63 -7.46
CA LYS A 105 -13.01 15.98 -8.76
C LYS A 105 -11.74 15.14 -8.83
N LEU A 106 -10.68 15.51 -8.11
CA LEU A 106 -9.38 14.83 -8.10
C LEU A 106 -9.34 13.59 -7.20
N TRP A 107 -10.32 13.41 -6.32
CA TRP A 107 -10.35 12.24 -5.46
C TRP A 107 -10.94 11.02 -6.18
N GLU A 108 -10.24 9.89 -6.10
CA GLU A 108 -10.81 8.59 -6.40
C GLU A 108 -11.64 8.09 -5.20
N PHE A 109 -12.69 7.30 -5.47
CA PHE A 109 -13.58 6.78 -4.42
C PHE A 109 -12.81 6.02 -3.33
N HIS A 110 -11.97 5.07 -3.73
CA HIS A 110 -11.23 4.23 -2.80
C HIS A 110 -10.16 5.00 -2.02
N ASP A 111 -9.52 6.01 -2.62
CA ASP A 111 -8.51 6.83 -1.96
C ASP A 111 -9.12 7.69 -0.86
N LEU A 112 -10.24 8.36 -1.14
CA LEU A 112 -10.93 9.18 -0.15
C LEU A 112 -11.49 8.31 0.99
N LEU A 113 -12.07 7.14 0.66
CA LEU A 113 -12.56 6.19 1.65
C LEU A 113 -11.42 5.71 2.54
N PHE A 114 -10.31 5.24 1.95
CA PHE A 114 -9.14 4.78 2.69
C PHE A 114 -8.56 5.90 3.56
N HIS A 115 -8.32 7.09 2.99
CA HIS A 115 -7.82 8.24 3.74
C HIS A 115 -8.67 8.55 4.96
N SER A 116 -10.00 8.60 4.80
CA SER A 116 -10.91 8.93 5.89
C SER A 116 -10.95 7.83 6.98
N ARG A 117 -10.88 6.56 6.59
CA ARG A 117 -11.01 5.43 7.53
C ARG A 117 -9.71 5.11 8.29
N VAL A 118 -8.57 5.57 7.80
CA VAL A 118 -7.26 5.38 8.47
C VAL A 118 -6.85 6.56 9.35
N ARG A 119 -7.75 7.54 9.59
CA ARG A 119 -7.48 8.73 10.41
C ARG A 119 -8.38 8.76 11.63
N LEU A 120 -7.79 9.04 12.80
CA LEU A 120 -8.54 9.23 14.04
C LEU A 120 -9.51 10.41 13.91
N GLY A 121 -10.72 10.25 14.44
CA GLY A 121 -11.74 11.31 14.49
C GLY A 121 -12.64 11.39 13.25
N ARG A 122 -12.44 10.54 12.24
CA ARG A 122 -13.28 10.47 11.03
C ARG A 122 -14.34 9.37 11.08
N HIS A 123 -14.33 8.54 12.12
CA HIS A 123 -15.32 7.48 12.38
C HIS A 123 -15.30 7.09 13.85
N SER A 124 -16.33 6.37 14.30
CA SER A 124 -16.48 5.91 15.69
C SER A 124 -15.89 4.52 15.97
N ARG A 125 -15.32 3.85 14.96
CA ARG A 125 -14.76 2.51 15.11
C ARG A 125 -13.48 2.54 15.96
N PRO A 126 -13.12 1.43 16.63
CA PRO A 126 -11.86 1.30 17.34
C PRO A 126 -10.67 1.64 16.44
N TYR A 127 -9.70 2.38 16.97
CA TYR A 127 -8.56 2.91 16.21
C TYR A 127 -7.24 2.71 16.96
N GLY A 128 -6.22 2.26 16.26
CA GLY A 128 -4.87 2.11 16.81
C GLY A 128 -4.55 0.70 17.29
N GLY A 129 -3.63 0.59 18.23
CA GLY A 129 -3.18 -0.68 18.81
C GLY A 129 -4.16 -1.23 19.85
N THR A 130 -5.31 -1.70 19.41
CA THR A 130 -6.41 -2.17 20.26
C THR A 130 -6.37 -3.67 20.54
N TYR A 131 -5.49 -4.41 19.86
CA TYR A 131 -5.29 -5.86 19.99
C TYR A 131 -6.58 -6.70 19.83
N PRO A 132 -7.38 -6.50 18.77
CA PRO A 132 -8.73 -7.06 18.65
C PRO A 132 -8.74 -8.59 18.55
N TYR A 133 -7.61 -9.20 18.23
CA TYR A 133 -7.51 -10.62 17.91
C TYR A 133 -6.43 -11.38 18.68
N VAL A 134 -5.76 -10.74 19.66
CA VAL A 134 -4.61 -11.33 20.36
C VAL A 134 -4.95 -12.64 21.09
N ASP A 135 -6.19 -12.77 21.59
CA ASP A 135 -6.66 -13.98 22.28
C ASP A 135 -7.47 -14.92 21.37
N LYS A 136 -7.57 -14.61 20.09
CA LYS A 136 -8.39 -15.36 19.14
C LYS A 136 -7.58 -16.08 18.07
N PHE A 137 -6.44 -15.52 17.71
CA PHE A 137 -5.57 -16.06 16.67
C PHE A 137 -4.11 -15.95 17.09
N ASP A 138 -3.35 -16.99 16.78
CA ASP A 138 -1.91 -16.96 16.94
C ASP A 138 -1.28 -15.98 15.94
N SER A 139 -0.34 -15.18 16.40
CA SER A 139 0.41 -14.29 15.52
C SER A 139 1.37 -15.11 14.64
N PRO A 140 1.38 -14.93 13.33
CA PRO A 140 2.39 -15.56 12.49
C PRO A 140 3.81 -15.27 13.00
N PRO A 141 4.77 -16.21 12.89
CA PRO A 141 6.13 -16.06 13.39
C PRO A 141 6.85 -14.86 12.75
N ILE A 142 7.85 -14.30 13.44
CA ILE A 142 8.66 -13.17 12.92
C ILE A 142 9.31 -13.54 11.58
N VAL A 143 9.90 -14.72 11.50
CA VAL A 143 10.49 -15.26 10.29
C VAL A 143 9.52 -16.26 9.69
N ARG A 144 9.26 -16.10 8.40
CA ARG A 144 8.41 -17.03 7.65
C ARG A 144 8.99 -18.44 7.67
N PRO A 145 8.17 -19.50 7.81
CA PRO A 145 8.61 -20.86 7.58
C PRO A 145 9.20 -21.03 6.17
N PRO A 146 10.22 -21.88 6.00
CA PRO A 146 10.85 -22.10 4.71
C PRO A 146 9.85 -22.50 3.61
N LEU A 147 9.99 -21.93 2.42
CA LEU A 147 9.21 -22.31 1.23
C LEU A 147 9.81 -23.53 0.52
N SER A 148 11.11 -23.75 0.70
CA SER A 148 11.83 -24.90 0.14
C SER A 148 13.06 -25.21 0.98
N ASP A 149 13.67 -26.39 0.71
CA ASP A 149 14.96 -26.78 1.32
C ASP A 149 16.16 -26.22 0.55
N GLU A 150 15.95 -25.72 -0.67
CA GLU A 150 17.01 -25.08 -1.48
C GLU A 150 17.37 -23.75 -0.86
N LEU A 151 18.61 -23.64 -0.36
CA LEU A 151 19.12 -22.44 0.30
C LEU A 151 20.44 -21.99 -0.33
N ILE A 152 20.68 -20.67 -0.25
CA ILE A 152 21.92 -20.03 -0.65
C ILE A 152 22.34 -19.12 0.51
N GLU A 153 23.51 -19.40 1.08
CA GLU A 153 24.11 -18.53 2.08
C GLU A 153 24.60 -17.23 1.41
N LEU A 154 24.37 -16.10 2.08
CA LEU A 154 24.73 -14.79 1.56
C LEU A 154 25.99 -14.26 2.26
N TYR A 155 26.77 -13.47 1.53
CA TYR A 155 27.90 -12.73 2.07
C TYR A 155 27.45 -11.81 3.21
N ARG A 156 28.21 -11.85 4.32
CA ARG A 156 28.01 -10.99 5.50
C ARG A 156 29.17 -10.01 5.60
N PRO A 157 28.91 -8.71 5.38
CA PRO A 157 29.97 -7.71 5.52
C PRO A 157 30.39 -7.55 6.99
N ASP A 158 31.64 -7.17 7.21
CA ASP A 158 32.15 -6.77 8.52
C ASP A 158 31.59 -5.37 8.86
N ILE A 159 30.78 -5.31 9.92
CA ILE A 159 30.15 -4.07 10.39
C ILE A 159 31.19 -3.05 10.89
N GLU A 160 32.28 -3.50 11.50
CA GLU A 160 33.31 -2.58 12.01
C GLU A 160 34.11 -1.97 10.85
N GLN A 161 34.38 -2.77 9.80
CA GLN A 161 34.98 -2.27 8.56
C GLN A 161 34.03 -1.25 7.88
N LEU A 162 32.74 -1.57 7.74
CA LEU A 162 31.75 -0.64 7.17
C LEU A 162 31.68 0.68 7.94
N LYS A 163 31.74 0.65 9.28
CA LYS A 163 31.77 1.89 10.08
C LYS A 163 32.98 2.78 9.80
N ALA A 164 34.10 2.17 9.42
CA ALA A 164 35.34 2.90 9.16
C ALA A 164 35.42 3.43 7.72
N GLU A 165 34.86 2.69 6.76
CA GLU A 165 35.11 2.90 5.32
C GLU A 165 33.87 3.42 4.56
N ASP A 166 32.67 3.38 5.18
CA ASP A 166 31.41 3.75 4.52
C ASP A 166 31.40 5.24 4.12
N VAL A 167 30.70 5.52 3.05
CA VAL A 167 30.48 6.88 2.57
C VAL A 167 29.79 7.70 3.65
N PRO A 168 30.24 8.95 3.94
CA PRO A 168 29.60 9.80 4.93
C PRO A 168 28.12 10.01 4.68
N PHE A 169 27.31 9.96 5.74
CA PHE A 169 25.85 9.98 5.66
C PHE A 169 25.29 11.16 4.84
N THR A 170 25.84 12.36 5.02
CA THR A 170 25.44 13.55 4.25
C THR A 170 25.64 13.33 2.76
N GLN A 171 26.77 12.74 2.37
CA GLN A 171 27.06 12.44 0.96
C GLN A 171 26.08 11.37 0.40
N VAL A 172 25.72 10.37 1.20
CA VAL A 172 24.73 9.35 0.81
C VAL A 172 23.35 10.01 0.57
N LEU A 173 22.93 10.93 1.44
CA LEU A 173 21.66 11.65 1.29
C LEU A 173 21.63 12.55 0.05
N GLU A 174 22.72 13.31 -0.18
CA GLU A 174 22.80 14.23 -1.33
C GLU A 174 22.91 13.47 -2.66
N ASN A 175 23.55 12.30 -2.67
CA ASN A 175 23.74 11.47 -3.87
C ASN A 175 22.56 10.53 -4.16
N ARG A 176 21.62 10.38 -3.24
CA ARG A 176 20.49 9.49 -3.41
C ARG A 176 19.63 9.92 -4.62
N ALA A 177 19.51 9.06 -5.59
CA ALA A 177 18.69 9.26 -6.78
C ALA A 177 17.95 7.97 -7.16
N SER A 178 16.87 8.08 -7.93
CA SER A 178 16.27 6.95 -8.65
C SER A 178 17.01 6.79 -9.97
N LEU A 179 17.76 5.70 -10.11
CA LEU A 179 18.59 5.40 -11.28
C LEU A 179 17.98 4.21 -12.01
N ARG A 180 17.80 4.33 -13.32
CA ARG A 180 17.13 3.34 -14.16
C ARG A 180 18.07 2.61 -15.12
N GLU A 181 19.33 2.96 -15.05
CA GLU A 181 20.39 2.39 -15.87
C GLU A 181 20.91 1.10 -15.25
N GLN A 182 21.40 0.21 -16.10
CA GLN A 182 22.04 -1.03 -15.72
C GLN A 182 23.50 -0.99 -16.14
N GLY A 183 24.38 -1.35 -15.21
CA GLY A 183 25.81 -1.51 -15.49
C GLY A 183 26.13 -2.87 -16.08
N ASP A 184 27.35 -2.95 -16.62
CA ASP A 184 28.04 -4.17 -17.03
C ASP A 184 29.45 -4.14 -16.39
N PRO A 185 29.83 -5.13 -15.58
CA PRO A 185 29.12 -6.39 -15.27
C PRO A 185 27.83 -6.20 -14.47
N PRO A 186 26.94 -7.21 -14.49
CA PRO A 186 25.72 -7.18 -13.68
C PRO A 186 26.05 -7.23 -12.19
N LEU A 187 25.00 -7.01 -11.36
CA LEU A 187 25.06 -7.21 -9.91
C LEU A 187 25.52 -8.66 -9.62
N ASN A 188 26.36 -8.86 -8.62
CA ASN A 188 26.74 -10.18 -8.16
C ASN A 188 26.07 -10.54 -6.82
N ILE A 189 26.12 -11.85 -6.47
CA ILE A 189 25.46 -12.38 -5.27
C ILE A 189 26.00 -11.78 -3.98
N ASP A 190 27.29 -11.42 -3.90
CA ASP A 190 27.87 -10.80 -2.70
C ASP A 190 27.36 -9.38 -2.51
N GLN A 191 27.20 -8.61 -3.58
CA GLN A 191 26.57 -7.28 -3.54
C GLN A 191 25.08 -7.39 -3.15
N LEU A 192 24.35 -8.36 -3.69
CA LEU A 192 22.98 -8.62 -3.26
C LEU A 192 22.91 -9.02 -1.78
N GLY A 193 23.85 -9.87 -1.33
CA GLY A 193 23.96 -10.27 0.07
C GLY A 193 24.24 -9.09 0.98
N GLU A 194 25.24 -8.27 0.67
CA GLU A 194 25.56 -7.06 1.43
C GLU A 194 24.39 -6.09 1.49
N PHE A 195 23.72 -5.84 0.36
CA PHE A 195 22.56 -4.98 0.28
C PHE A 195 21.43 -5.44 1.23
N LEU A 196 21.08 -6.73 1.19
CA LEU A 196 20.02 -7.30 2.05
C LEU A 196 20.44 -7.29 3.53
N PHE A 197 21.72 -7.57 3.82
CA PHE A 197 22.24 -7.51 5.18
C PHE A 197 22.15 -6.11 5.77
N ARG A 198 22.59 -5.11 5.03
CA ARG A 198 22.61 -3.71 5.48
C ARG A 198 21.22 -3.14 5.64
N SER A 199 20.26 -3.54 4.79
CA SER A 199 18.92 -2.93 4.72
C SER A 199 17.84 -3.67 5.49
N ALA A 200 17.92 -5.00 5.67
CA ALA A 200 16.75 -5.77 6.07
C ALA A 200 16.99 -6.87 7.13
N ARG A 201 18.24 -7.17 7.50
CA ARG A 201 18.52 -8.24 8.49
C ARG A 201 17.84 -8.00 9.84
N ILE A 202 17.58 -9.03 10.59
CA ILE A 202 17.24 -8.95 12.00
C ILE A 202 18.53 -8.68 12.80
N LYS A 203 18.58 -7.55 13.52
CA LYS A 203 19.69 -7.20 14.42
C LYS A 203 19.54 -7.84 15.79
N SER A 204 18.31 -7.90 16.26
CA SER A 204 17.92 -8.57 17.51
C SER A 204 16.41 -8.81 17.52
N MET A 205 15.95 -9.70 18.40
CA MET A 205 14.52 -9.98 18.57
C MET A 205 14.25 -10.37 20.03
N THR A 206 12.98 -10.30 20.44
CA THR A 206 12.57 -10.79 21.78
C THR A 206 12.57 -12.31 21.83
N GLU A 207 12.85 -12.89 23.01
CA GLU A 207 12.79 -14.34 23.24
C GLU A 207 11.41 -14.94 22.90
N ALA A 208 10.34 -14.20 23.23
CA ALA A 208 8.96 -14.59 22.91
C ALA A 208 8.62 -14.50 21.41
N GLY A 209 9.54 -14.01 20.53
CA GLY A 209 9.33 -13.97 19.10
C GLY A 209 8.25 -12.98 18.62
N GLY A 210 7.86 -12.00 19.43
CA GLY A 210 6.80 -11.03 19.08
C GLY A 210 7.28 -9.84 18.27
N VAL A 211 8.47 -9.33 18.57
CA VAL A 211 9.07 -8.14 17.94
C VAL A 211 10.53 -8.35 17.55
N SER A 212 10.99 -7.61 16.56
CA SER A 212 12.40 -7.62 16.13
C SER A 212 12.89 -6.22 15.80
N TRP A 213 14.21 -6.01 15.89
CA TRP A 213 14.85 -4.77 15.50
C TRP A 213 15.63 -4.97 14.19
N ARG A 214 15.32 -4.16 13.21
CA ARG A 214 15.92 -4.18 11.86
C ARG A 214 16.56 -2.82 11.54
N PRO A 215 17.29 -2.67 10.42
CA PRO A 215 17.81 -1.37 9.99
C PRO A 215 16.71 -0.36 9.69
N SER A 216 15.64 -0.77 9.02
CA SER A 216 14.45 0.06 8.80
C SER A 216 13.49 0.02 10.01
N PRO A 217 12.82 1.13 10.33
CA PRO A 217 11.77 1.11 11.36
C PRO A 217 10.52 0.37 10.88
N GLY A 218 9.75 -0.16 11.83
CA GLY A 218 8.44 -0.76 11.58
C GLY A 218 7.47 -0.44 12.71
N GLY A 219 6.19 -0.25 12.39
CA GLY A 219 5.15 0.05 13.35
C GLY A 219 5.06 -1.00 14.46
N GLY A 220 5.38 -0.59 15.71
CA GLY A 220 5.43 -1.48 16.86
C GLY A 220 6.50 -2.56 16.81
N ALA A 221 7.52 -2.43 15.98
CA ALA A 221 8.61 -3.38 15.74
C ALA A 221 8.12 -4.79 15.31
N ILE A 222 6.93 -4.86 14.68
CA ILE A 222 6.29 -6.11 14.24
C ILE A 222 6.97 -6.67 13.00
N HIS A 223 7.37 -5.79 12.06
CA HIS A 223 8.02 -6.12 10.80
C HIS A 223 7.29 -7.21 10.02
N GLU A 224 6.12 -6.86 9.49
CA GLU A 224 5.26 -7.71 8.67
C GLU A 224 5.75 -7.86 7.23
N LEU A 225 6.73 -7.05 6.81
CA LEU A 225 7.25 -7.05 5.44
C LEU A 225 8.28 -8.16 5.26
N ASP A 226 8.09 -8.97 4.21
CA ASP A 226 9.06 -9.93 3.70
C ASP A 226 9.57 -9.48 2.32
N ILE A 227 10.74 -9.96 1.92
CA ILE A 227 11.43 -9.55 0.69
C ILE A 227 11.67 -10.78 -0.17
N TYR A 228 11.22 -10.69 -1.42
CA TYR A 228 11.43 -11.71 -2.42
C TYR A 228 12.23 -11.15 -3.60
N PRO A 229 13.56 -11.39 -3.65
CA PRO A 229 14.34 -11.07 -4.82
C PRO A 229 13.91 -11.93 -6.02
N LEU A 230 13.39 -11.29 -7.06
CA LEU A 230 13.25 -11.86 -8.40
C LEU A 230 14.54 -11.55 -9.16
N VAL A 231 15.34 -12.56 -9.38
CA VAL A 231 16.64 -12.46 -10.05
C VAL A 231 16.43 -12.76 -11.53
N SER A 232 16.76 -11.79 -12.39
CA SER A 232 16.79 -11.96 -13.85
C SER A 232 18.24 -12.10 -14.37
N ASN A 233 19.17 -11.34 -13.78
CA ASN A 233 20.57 -11.36 -14.18
C ASN A 233 21.47 -10.92 -12.99
N CYS A 234 22.08 -11.88 -12.31
CA CYS A 234 22.97 -11.62 -11.17
C CYS A 234 24.07 -12.68 -11.14
N ASP A 235 25.31 -12.28 -11.15
CA ASP A 235 26.45 -13.20 -11.16
C ASP A 235 26.48 -14.03 -9.86
N GLY A 236 26.67 -15.34 -10.02
CA GLY A 236 26.78 -16.28 -8.88
C GLY A 236 25.46 -16.81 -8.34
N ILE A 237 24.32 -16.49 -8.96
CA ILE A 237 23.00 -17.02 -8.62
C ILE A 237 22.14 -17.23 -9.86
N ASP A 238 21.41 -18.33 -9.93
CA ASP A 238 20.51 -18.63 -11.04
C ASP A 238 19.28 -17.68 -11.06
N SER A 239 18.74 -17.46 -12.26
CA SER A 239 17.47 -16.75 -12.43
C SER A 239 16.33 -17.46 -11.70
N GLY A 240 15.43 -16.70 -11.09
CA GLY A 240 14.30 -17.23 -10.33
C GLY A 240 13.83 -16.30 -9.23
N LEU A 241 12.83 -16.77 -8.49
CA LEU A 241 12.29 -16.07 -7.33
C LEU A 241 12.84 -16.68 -6.04
N TYR A 242 13.30 -15.85 -5.15
CA TYR A 242 13.86 -16.26 -3.86
C TYR A 242 13.14 -15.53 -2.72
N HIS A 243 13.11 -16.15 -1.54
CA HIS A 243 12.67 -15.52 -0.29
C HIS A 243 13.90 -15.23 0.58
N TYR A 244 14.03 -14.00 1.06
CA TYR A 244 15.10 -13.62 1.99
C TYR A 244 14.74 -13.95 3.43
N ASN A 245 15.55 -14.79 4.08
CA ASN A 245 15.47 -15.03 5.52
C ASN A 245 16.33 -14.00 6.28
N PRO A 246 15.72 -13.01 6.96
CA PRO A 246 16.45 -11.92 7.59
C PRO A 246 17.17 -12.30 8.89
N LEU A 247 16.87 -13.47 9.48
CA LEU A 247 17.52 -13.97 10.70
C LEU A 247 18.77 -14.76 10.37
N GLU A 248 18.65 -15.70 9.47
CA GLU A 248 19.75 -16.57 9.05
C GLU A 248 20.64 -15.91 7.99
N HIS A 249 20.16 -14.85 7.36
CA HIS A 249 20.80 -14.14 6.25
C HIS A 249 21.14 -15.07 5.09
N LEU A 250 20.10 -15.67 4.52
CA LEU A 250 20.20 -16.57 3.37
C LEU A 250 18.99 -16.36 2.44
N LEU A 251 19.09 -16.85 1.22
CA LEU A 251 17.98 -16.95 0.29
C LEU A 251 17.46 -18.40 0.26
N ARG A 252 16.13 -18.53 0.17
CA ARG A 252 15.48 -19.81 -0.15
C ARG A 252 14.73 -19.69 -1.45
N LYS A 253 14.92 -20.67 -2.34
CA LYS A 253 14.26 -20.65 -3.64
C LYS A 253 12.73 -20.76 -3.45
N ALA A 254 12.01 -19.79 -3.96
CA ALA A 254 10.55 -19.75 -3.91
C ALA A 254 9.92 -20.27 -5.20
N ALA A 255 10.54 -20.00 -6.36
CA ALA A 255 10.14 -20.53 -7.65
C ALA A 255 11.29 -20.50 -8.65
N ASN A 256 11.29 -21.47 -9.58
CA ASN A 256 12.18 -21.48 -10.72
C ASN A 256 11.76 -20.43 -11.75
N GLU A 257 12.68 -20.04 -12.63
CA GLU A 257 12.37 -19.21 -13.79
C GLU A 257 11.12 -19.70 -14.53
N SER A 258 10.25 -18.79 -14.88
CA SER A 258 9.00 -19.10 -15.56
C SER A 258 8.51 -17.90 -16.38
N PRO A 259 7.65 -18.11 -17.39
CA PRO A 259 7.05 -17.02 -18.16
C PRO A 259 6.34 -15.96 -17.28
N MET A 260 5.73 -16.38 -16.16
CA MET A 260 5.06 -15.46 -15.23
C MET A 260 6.07 -14.56 -14.49
N LEU A 261 7.22 -15.11 -14.05
CA LEU A 261 8.27 -14.31 -13.44
C LEU A 261 8.90 -13.34 -14.45
N ASN A 262 9.08 -13.76 -15.70
CA ASN A 262 9.54 -12.88 -16.75
C ASN A 262 8.54 -11.74 -17.04
N THR A 263 7.23 -12.03 -16.96
CA THR A 263 6.19 -11.01 -17.05
C THR A 263 6.27 -10.00 -15.91
N LEU A 264 6.49 -10.43 -14.66
CA LEU A 264 6.70 -9.52 -13.53
C LEU A 264 7.91 -8.59 -13.75
N ALA A 265 9.04 -9.14 -14.21
CA ALA A 265 10.23 -8.34 -14.53
C ALA A 265 9.97 -7.34 -15.67
N GLN A 266 9.21 -7.73 -16.70
CA GLN A 266 8.82 -6.84 -17.79
C GLN A 266 7.87 -5.72 -17.33
N ILE A 267 6.88 -6.02 -16.49
CA ILE A 267 5.99 -5.00 -15.89
C ILE A 267 6.83 -3.98 -15.11
N ALA A 268 7.79 -4.44 -14.32
CA ALA A 268 8.69 -3.56 -13.59
C ALA A 268 9.51 -2.66 -14.53
N SER A 269 10.03 -3.22 -15.63
CA SER A 269 10.78 -2.49 -16.67
C SER A 269 9.91 -1.38 -17.30
N ILE A 270 8.69 -1.72 -17.71
CA ILE A 270 7.73 -0.76 -18.30
C ILE A 270 7.40 0.35 -17.28
N THR A 271 7.10 -0.03 -16.03
CA THR A 271 6.76 0.93 -14.96
C THR A 271 7.92 1.88 -14.66
N ALA A 272 9.15 1.38 -14.70
CA ALA A 272 10.36 2.17 -14.50
C ALA A 272 10.79 2.96 -15.75
N GLN A 273 10.19 2.70 -16.91
CA GLN A 273 10.63 3.21 -18.22
C GLN A 273 12.08 2.79 -18.56
N MET A 274 12.36 1.50 -18.36
CA MET A 274 13.65 0.88 -18.67
C MET A 274 13.54 0.04 -19.94
N ASP A 275 14.62 -0.04 -20.71
CA ASP A 275 14.68 -0.82 -21.95
C ASP A 275 14.83 -2.34 -21.70
N LEU A 276 15.45 -2.70 -20.57
CA LEU A 276 15.73 -4.07 -20.19
C LEU A 276 15.04 -4.42 -18.84
N PRO A 277 14.69 -5.69 -18.61
CA PRO A 277 14.26 -6.15 -17.30
C PRO A 277 15.31 -5.86 -16.23
N PRO A 278 14.92 -5.53 -14.98
CA PRO A 278 15.86 -5.26 -13.90
C PRO A 278 16.73 -6.49 -13.63
N GLN A 279 17.99 -6.26 -13.25
CA GLN A 279 18.89 -7.34 -12.83
C GLN A 279 18.32 -8.07 -11.62
N VAL A 280 17.83 -7.33 -10.61
CA VAL A 280 17.08 -7.86 -9.48
C VAL A 280 15.90 -6.94 -9.18
N LEU A 281 14.71 -7.54 -9.10
CA LEU A 281 13.48 -6.89 -8.63
C LEU A 281 13.16 -7.40 -7.23
N LEU A 282 13.16 -6.53 -6.24
CA LEU A 282 12.72 -6.87 -4.89
C LEU A 282 11.20 -6.73 -4.82
N LEU A 283 10.48 -7.83 -4.74
CA LEU A 283 9.06 -7.86 -4.44
C LEU A 283 8.92 -7.80 -2.91
N VAL A 284 8.32 -6.73 -2.42
CA VAL A 284 8.08 -6.55 -0.98
C VAL A 284 6.66 -6.92 -0.67
N THR A 285 6.48 -7.98 0.12
CA THR A 285 5.18 -8.47 0.55
C THR A 285 4.83 -8.00 1.95
N ALA A 286 3.54 -8.07 2.29
CA ALA A 286 3.06 -7.91 3.65
C ALA A 286 2.33 -9.15 4.11
N ARG A 287 2.75 -9.72 5.24
CA ARG A 287 2.01 -10.77 5.98
C ARG A 287 0.97 -10.09 6.85
N PHE A 288 -0.24 -9.95 6.31
CA PHE A 288 -1.29 -9.08 6.84
C PHE A 288 -1.65 -9.36 8.30
N GLN A 289 -1.77 -10.63 8.68
CA GLN A 289 -2.20 -11.02 10.03
C GLN A 289 -1.23 -10.52 11.11
N ARG A 290 0.08 -10.43 10.82
CA ARG A 290 1.06 -9.95 11.81
C ARG A 290 0.69 -8.59 12.37
N ILE A 291 0.22 -7.68 11.52
CA ILE A 291 -0.10 -6.31 11.92
C ILE A 291 -1.59 -6.13 12.26
N GLN A 292 -2.49 -6.88 11.58
CA GLN A 292 -3.94 -6.81 11.81
C GLN A 292 -4.35 -7.35 13.20
N ILE A 293 -3.61 -8.29 13.77
CA ILE A 293 -3.83 -8.78 15.14
C ILE A 293 -3.73 -7.63 16.15
N LYS A 294 -2.85 -6.65 15.90
CA LYS A 294 -2.60 -5.53 16.81
C LYS A 294 -3.42 -4.28 16.48
N TYR A 295 -3.51 -3.91 15.20
CA TYR A 295 -4.03 -2.61 14.79
C TYR A 295 -5.39 -2.71 14.14
N GLN A 296 -6.32 -1.83 14.56
CA GLN A 296 -7.62 -1.63 13.90
C GLN A 296 -7.65 -0.29 13.17
N SER A 297 -8.43 -0.23 12.10
CA SER A 297 -8.68 0.91 11.21
C SER A 297 -7.45 1.46 10.48
N MET A 298 -6.25 1.28 11.00
CA MET A 298 -5.02 1.85 10.43
C MET A 298 -3.99 0.80 9.97
N ALA A 299 -4.29 -0.50 10.07
CA ALA A 299 -3.31 -1.57 9.82
C ALA A 299 -2.64 -1.44 8.45
N TYR A 300 -3.41 -1.35 7.36
CA TYR A 300 -2.87 -1.24 6.01
C TYR A 300 -2.10 0.08 5.78
N ALA A 301 -2.57 1.18 6.38
CA ALA A 301 -1.84 2.45 6.34
C ALA A 301 -0.48 2.38 7.05
N VAL A 302 -0.36 1.57 8.12
CA VAL A 302 0.93 1.33 8.80
C VAL A 302 1.85 0.51 7.90
N MET A 303 1.34 -0.52 7.21
CA MET A 303 2.11 -1.32 6.23
C MET A 303 2.72 -0.43 5.14
N LEU A 304 1.93 0.46 4.54
CA LEU A 304 2.42 1.39 3.51
C LEU A 304 3.48 2.37 4.05
N LYS A 305 3.35 2.82 5.30
CA LYS A 305 4.37 3.65 5.95
C LYS A 305 5.65 2.87 6.24
N ASN A 306 5.53 1.61 6.67
CA ASN A 306 6.67 0.72 6.87
C ASN A 306 7.37 0.44 5.54
N LEU A 307 6.60 0.24 4.46
CA LEU A 307 7.13 0.08 3.10
C LEU A 307 7.93 1.32 2.66
N GLY A 308 7.38 2.53 2.85
CA GLY A 308 8.08 3.77 2.53
C GLY A 308 9.38 3.95 3.32
N ALA A 309 9.39 3.56 4.60
CA ALA A 309 10.59 3.59 5.42
C ALA A 309 11.65 2.56 4.96
N LEU A 310 11.20 1.36 4.55
CA LEU A 310 12.06 0.33 3.97
C LEU A 310 12.64 0.79 2.63
N TYR A 311 11.85 1.41 1.75
CA TYR A 311 12.31 1.97 0.49
C TYR A 311 13.39 3.03 0.69
N GLN A 312 13.21 3.94 1.66
CA GLN A 312 14.24 4.92 1.95
C GLN A 312 15.53 4.24 2.46
N THR A 313 15.41 3.19 3.27
CA THR A 313 16.58 2.39 3.69
C THR A 313 17.28 1.73 2.49
N PHE A 314 16.52 1.16 1.55
CA PHE A 314 17.04 0.61 0.30
C PHE A 314 17.79 1.66 -0.53
N TYR A 315 17.22 2.84 -0.69
CA TYR A 315 17.87 3.95 -1.41
C TYR A 315 19.19 4.36 -0.77
N LEU A 316 19.23 4.51 0.55
CA LEU A 316 20.42 4.93 1.28
C LEU A 316 21.54 3.87 1.18
N VAL A 317 21.18 2.59 1.37
CA VAL A 317 22.13 1.48 1.23
C VAL A 317 22.62 1.37 -0.20
N SER A 318 21.74 1.45 -1.20
CA SER A 318 22.14 1.44 -2.61
C SER A 318 23.09 2.60 -2.95
N SER A 319 22.80 3.79 -2.44
CA SER A 319 23.64 4.97 -2.65
C SER A 319 25.02 4.79 -2.01
N ALA A 320 25.10 4.22 -0.81
CA ALA A 320 26.36 3.94 -0.13
C ALA A 320 27.17 2.86 -0.86
N MET A 321 26.50 1.86 -1.46
CA MET A 321 27.12 0.77 -2.21
C MET A 321 27.39 1.11 -3.69
N GLY A 322 27.01 2.31 -4.16
CA GLY A 322 27.17 2.67 -5.57
C GLY A 322 26.31 1.85 -6.53
N LEU A 323 25.12 1.42 -6.10
CA LEU A 323 24.15 0.68 -6.92
C LEU A 323 23.16 1.62 -7.61
N SER A 324 22.38 1.09 -8.56
CA SER A 324 21.35 1.80 -9.31
C SER A 324 19.95 1.39 -8.80
N PRO A 325 19.35 2.18 -7.87
CA PRO A 325 18.07 1.86 -7.24
C PRO A 325 16.89 2.59 -7.88
N THR A 326 15.71 1.94 -7.94
CA THR A 326 14.46 2.60 -8.30
C THR A 326 13.27 1.94 -7.60
N ALA A 327 12.52 2.71 -6.77
CA ALA A 327 11.23 2.28 -6.25
C ALA A 327 10.15 2.41 -7.33
N LEU A 328 9.23 1.45 -7.38
CA LEU A 328 8.08 1.47 -8.29
C LEU A 328 6.81 1.90 -7.56
N GLY A 329 5.94 2.60 -8.28
CA GLY A 329 4.64 3.04 -7.78
C GLY A 329 3.53 2.01 -7.93
N GLY A 330 3.78 0.91 -8.62
CA GLY A 330 2.80 -0.15 -8.86
C GLY A 330 3.45 -1.46 -9.24
N GLY A 331 2.70 -2.56 -9.07
CA GLY A 331 3.13 -3.92 -9.37
C GLY A 331 1.95 -4.83 -9.67
N HIS A 332 2.20 -6.13 -9.77
CA HIS A 332 1.17 -7.12 -10.11
C HIS A 332 1.12 -8.24 -9.07
N SER A 333 0.33 -8.03 -8.03
CA SER A 333 0.23 -8.93 -6.88
C SER A 333 -0.28 -10.33 -7.24
N ASP A 334 -1.28 -10.44 -8.13
CA ASP A 334 -1.86 -11.73 -8.51
C ASP A 334 -0.84 -12.68 -9.16
N LEU A 335 0.06 -12.16 -10.02
CA LEU A 335 1.12 -12.99 -10.61
C LEU A 335 2.07 -13.53 -9.54
N PHE A 336 2.43 -12.74 -8.54
CA PHE A 336 3.24 -13.21 -7.41
C PHE A 336 2.54 -14.38 -6.69
N ASN A 337 1.26 -14.22 -6.36
CA ASN A 337 0.50 -15.24 -5.65
C ASN A 337 0.28 -16.51 -6.50
N GLN A 338 0.10 -16.37 -7.82
CA GLN A 338 -0.01 -17.52 -8.73
C GLN A 338 1.30 -18.31 -8.80
N VAL A 339 2.45 -17.63 -8.85
CA VAL A 339 3.76 -18.30 -8.91
C VAL A 339 4.11 -18.99 -7.61
N THR A 340 3.84 -18.36 -6.47
CA THR A 340 4.23 -18.86 -5.16
C THR A 340 3.22 -19.80 -4.53
N GLY A 341 1.96 -19.77 -4.98
CA GLY A 341 0.86 -20.49 -4.36
C GLY A 341 0.43 -19.93 -3.00
N ILE A 342 0.97 -18.79 -2.59
CA ILE A 342 0.61 -18.13 -1.33
C ILE A 342 -0.79 -17.54 -1.44
N ASN A 343 -1.60 -17.66 -0.39
CA ASN A 343 -2.91 -17.06 -0.34
C ASN A 343 -2.83 -15.52 -0.35
N TYR A 344 -3.46 -14.89 -1.34
CA TYR A 344 -3.48 -13.44 -1.52
C TYR A 344 -3.91 -12.67 -0.27
N TYR A 345 -4.86 -13.20 0.50
CA TYR A 345 -5.37 -12.55 1.72
C TYR A 345 -4.51 -12.78 2.97
N GLU A 346 -3.53 -13.67 2.88
CA GLU A 346 -2.55 -13.90 3.95
C GLU A 346 -1.29 -13.08 3.71
N GLU A 347 -0.79 -13.11 2.46
CA GLU A 347 0.42 -12.40 2.05
C GLU A 347 0.40 -12.12 0.55
N THR A 348 0.66 -10.88 0.17
CA THR A 348 0.87 -10.48 -1.22
C THR A 348 1.83 -9.30 -1.33
N THR A 349 2.28 -8.99 -2.56
CA THR A 349 3.13 -7.82 -2.80
C THR A 349 2.35 -6.53 -2.55
N ILE A 350 3.00 -5.59 -1.89
CA ILE A 350 2.51 -4.23 -1.67
C ILE A 350 3.50 -3.19 -2.15
N GLY A 351 4.63 -3.64 -2.70
CA GLY A 351 5.63 -2.76 -3.26
C GLY A 351 6.75 -3.49 -4.00
N GLU A 352 7.36 -2.81 -4.94
CA GLU A 352 8.43 -3.29 -5.80
C GLU A 352 9.59 -2.29 -5.82
N PHE A 353 10.82 -2.82 -5.77
CA PHE A 353 12.03 -2.03 -5.76
C PHE A 353 13.10 -2.67 -6.65
N ILE A 354 13.62 -1.91 -7.61
CA ILE A 354 14.66 -2.36 -8.52
C ILE A 354 16.03 -2.06 -7.92
N ILE A 355 16.96 -3.01 -8.03
CA ILE A 355 18.37 -2.80 -7.85
C ILE A 355 19.17 -3.37 -9.05
N ASN A 356 20.05 -2.56 -9.58
CA ASN A 356 20.98 -2.92 -10.65
C ASN A 356 22.40 -2.53 -10.26
N SER A 357 23.40 -3.09 -10.93
CA SER A 357 24.73 -2.53 -10.93
C SER A 357 24.73 -1.16 -11.61
N ARG A 358 25.73 -0.35 -11.32
CA ARG A 358 25.89 0.98 -11.89
C ARG A 358 26.87 0.96 -13.06
N LEU A 359 26.67 1.84 -14.03
CA LEU A 359 27.61 2.03 -15.13
C LEU A 359 29.00 2.47 -14.59
N PRO A 360 30.09 1.87 -15.05
CA PRO A 360 31.43 2.27 -14.64
C PRO A 360 31.70 3.75 -14.96
N GLY A 361 32.18 4.50 -13.96
CA GLY A 361 32.51 5.91 -14.11
C GLY A 361 31.33 6.87 -14.07
N ASP A 362 30.10 6.36 -13.93
CA ASP A 362 28.94 7.20 -13.71
C ASP A 362 28.83 7.60 -12.24
N HIS A 363 29.20 8.84 -11.95
CA HIS A 363 29.03 9.50 -10.66
C HIS A 363 27.87 10.48 -10.68
N SER A 364 26.99 10.41 -11.69
CA SER A 364 25.86 11.32 -11.80
C SER A 364 24.93 11.15 -10.59
N THR A 365 24.73 12.23 -9.87
CA THR A 365 23.81 12.33 -8.73
C THR A 365 22.50 12.99 -9.17
N ALA A 366 22.42 13.34 -10.45
CA ALA A 366 21.35 14.15 -10.98
C ALA A 366 20.28 13.29 -11.67
N THR A 367 19.04 13.48 -11.28
CA THR A 367 17.89 13.10 -12.10
C THR A 367 18.00 13.88 -13.42
N PRO A 368 18.00 13.22 -14.60
CA PRO A 368 18.06 13.93 -15.87
C PRO A 368 17.00 15.03 -15.94
N GLY A 369 17.41 16.27 -16.23
CA GLY A 369 16.52 17.44 -16.33
C GLY A 369 16.23 18.18 -15.02
N ALA A 370 16.75 17.75 -13.87
CA ALA A 370 16.65 18.50 -12.63
C ALA A 370 17.57 19.73 -12.66
N ARG A 371 17.02 20.92 -12.35
CA ARG A 371 17.82 22.14 -12.12
C ARG A 371 18.09 22.28 -10.63
N PRO A 372 19.36 22.50 -10.19
CA PRO A 372 19.63 22.76 -8.78
C PRO A 372 18.88 24.02 -8.34
N VAL A 373 18.17 23.90 -7.23
CA VAL A 373 17.61 25.06 -6.54
C VAL A 373 18.74 25.64 -5.69
N LEU A 374 19.34 26.72 -6.15
CA LEU A 374 20.36 27.42 -5.35
C LEU A 374 19.68 27.98 -4.10
N PRO A 375 20.28 27.81 -2.90
CA PRO A 375 19.78 28.48 -1.70
C PRO A 375 19.83 30.00 -1.92
N ARG A 376 18.73 30.68 -1.60
CA ARG A 376 18.64 32.14 -1.59
C ARG A 376 19.42 32.73 -0.42
#